data_d38154415f967aae94449c0d6893b311
#
_entry.id   d38154415f967aae94449c0d6893b311
#
_cell.length_a   1.000
_cell.length_b   1.000
_cell.length_c   1.000
_cell.angle_alpha   90.00
_cell.angle_beta   90.00
_cell.angle_gamma   90.00
#
_symmetry.space_group_name_H-M   'P 1'
#
loop_
_entity.id
_entity.type
_entity.pdbx_description
1 polymer ?
#
loop_
_entity_poly.entity_id
_entity_poly.type
_entity_poly.pdbx_seq_one_letter_code
_entity_poly.pdbx_strand_id
1 'polypeptide(L)'
;AQSFRDGVAAVAGAATPVTVAEASGRNARPAVFRATASAFLDNPDLAHEVFGPLGLIVAADGDAQMLDVARALDGQLTVTLQMDDGDTDLAARLMPVLERKAGRILANGWPTGVEVSDAMVHGGPYPASTNFGATSVGTLAIRRWLRPVCFQNLPDALLPHDLRD
;
A
#
# COMPACT_ATOMS: atom_id res chain seq x y z
N ALA A 1 16.40 8.12 12.04
CA ALA A 1 16.61 7.41 13.31
C ALA A 1 15.69 7.92 14.43
N GLN A 2 15.59 9.25 14.66
CA GLN A 2 14.71 9.79 15.72
C GLN A 2 13.23 9.53 15.41
N SER A 3 12.77 9.88 14.22
CA SER A 3 11.37 9.66 13.77
C SER A 3 10.91 8.19 13.93
N PHE A 4 11.80 7.21 13.63
CA PHE A 4 11.48 5.81 13.87
C PHE A 4 11.32 5.48 15.35
N ARG A 5 12.21 5.99 16.21
CA ARG A 5 12.09 5.79 17.67
C ARG A 5 10.82 6.38 18.23
N ASP A 6 10.47 7.59 17.79
CA ASP A 6 9.23 8.28 18.20
C ASP A 6 8.00 7.49 17.76
N GLY A 7 8.01 6.97 16.52
CA GLY A 7 6.95 6.10 16.01
C GLY A 7 6.82 4.78 16.79
N VAL A 8 7.94 4.11 17.10
CA VAL A 8 7.93 2.90 17.94
C VAL A 8 7.36 3.20 19.32
N ALA A 9 7.74 4.34 19.94
CA ALA A 9 7.22 4.74 21.24
C ALA A 9 5.71 5.03 21.22
N ALA A 10 5.22 5.65 20.15
CA ALA A 10 3.79 5.90 19.96
C ALA A 10 3.00 4.58 19.87
N VAL A 11 3.45 3.64 19.05
CA VAL A 11 2.81 2.32 18.94
C VAL A 11 2.90 1.54 20.26
N ALA A 12 4.03 1.60 20.96
CA ALA A 12 4.21 0.93 22.26
C ALA A 12 3.23 1.46 23.35
N GLY A 13 2.78 2.70 23.24
CA GLY A 13 1.77 3.27 24.13
C GLY A 13 0.34 2.76 23.90
N ALA A 14 0.09 2.13 22.75
CA ALA A 14 -1.25 1.73 22.31
C ALA A 14 -1.40 0.24 21.96
N ALA A 15 -0.28 -0.49 21.85
CA ALA A 15 -0.26 -1.90 21.47
C ALA A 15 0.69 -2.72 22.35
N THR A 16 0.44 -4.02 22.45
CA THR A 16 1.27 -4.92 23.26
C THR A 16 2.52 -5.35 22.49
N PRO A 17 3.72 -5.25 23.04
CA PRO A 17 4.92 -5.73 22.38
C PRO A 17 4.93 -7.26 22.24
N VAL A 18 5.25 -7.75 21.05
CA VAL A 18 5.52 -9.17 20.76
C VAL A 18 7.04 -9.40 20.81
N THR A 19 7.79 -8.57 20.11
CA THR A 19 9.23 -8.53 20.17
C THR A 19 9.73 -7.11 19.91
N VAL A 20 10.63 -6.63 20.72
CA VAL A 20 11.27 -5.32 20.56
C VAL A 20 12.74 -5.49 20.86
N ALA A 21 13.57 -5.35 19.83
CA ALA A 21 15.01 -5.39 20.03
C ALA A 21 15.51 -4.05 20.56
N GLU A 22 16.56 -4.06 21.38
CA GLU A 22 17.19 -2.83 21.82
C GLU A 22 17.88 -2.10 20.66
N ALA A 23 17.64 -0.81 20.55
CA ALA A 23 18.30 0.05 19.57
C ALA A 23 19.57 0.65 20.18
N SER A 24 20.66 0.60 19.44
CA SER A 24 21.91 1.26 19.83
C SER A 24 22.41 2.19 18.73
N GLY A 25 22.79 3.39 19.11
CA GLY A 25 23.32 4.38 18.19
C GLY A 25 22.33 4.78 17.09
N ARG A 26 22.73 4.68 15.83
CA ARG A 26 21.91 5.05 14.64
C ARG A 26 21.19 3.86 14.01
N ASN A 27 21.31 2.66 14.56
CA ASN A 27 20.72 1.46 14.01
C ASN A 27 19.24 1.37 14.41
N ALA A 28 18.36 1.15 13.44
CA ALA A 28 16.99 0.74 13.67
C ALA A 28 16.96 -0.78 13.92
N ARG A 29 16.22 -1.22 14.92
CA ARG A 29 16.03 -2.64 15.21
C ARG A 29 14.58 -3.04 15.05
N PRO A 30 14.30 -4.29 14.64
CA PRO A 30 12.95 -4.77 14.46
C PRO A 30 12.12 -4.63 15.73
N ALA A 31 10.87 -4.21 15.54
CA ALA A 31 9.85 -4.18 16.59
C ALA A 31 8.54 -4.71 16.02
N VAL A 32 7.89 -5.62 16.75
CA VAL A 32 6.57 -6.17 16.41
C VAL A 32 5.65 -6.00 17.59
N PHE A 33 4.50 -5.42 17.33
CA PHE A 33 3.44 -5.20 18.31
C PHE A 33 2.18 -5.94 17.91
N ARG A 34 1.27 -6.12 18.86
CA ARG A 34 -0.06 -6.70 18.63
C ARG A 34 -1.13 -5.81 19.26
N ALA A 35 -2.18 -5.57 18.49
CA ALA A 35 -3.41 -4.92 18.93
C ALA A 35 -4.61 -5.80 18.59
N THR A 36 -5.73 -5.63 19.31
CA THR A 36 -7.02 -6.13 18.84
C THR A 36 -7.54 -5.24 17.72
N ALA A 37 -8.41 -5.77 16.86
CA ALA A 37 -9.04 -4.97 15.82
C ALA A 37 -9.86 -3.82 16.41
N SER A 38 -10.52 -4.02 17.56
CA SER A 38 -11.23 -2.95 18.25
C SER A 38 -10.29 -1.82 18.66
N ALA A 39 -9.16 -2.14 19.30
CA ALA A 39 -8.18 -1.13 19.68
C ALA A 39 -7.58 -0.39 18.47
N PHE A 40 -7.39 -1.09 17.35
CA PHE A 40 -6.95 -0.50 16.09
C PHE A 40 -7.99 0.45 15.50
N LEU A 41 -9.26 0.08 15.50
CA LEU A 41 -10.35 0.90 14.97
C LEU A 41 -10.65 2.12 15.84
N ASP A 42 -10.46 2.00 17.16
CA ASP A 42 -10.65 3.10 18.13
C ASP A 42 -9.46 4.09 18.13
N ASN A 43 -8.31 3.70 17.59
CA ASN A 43 -7.10 4.52 17.57
C ASN A 43 -6.50 4.62 16.15
N PRO A 44 -6.91 5.60 15.34
CA PRO A 44 -6.40 5.80 13.98
C PRO A 44 -4.87 5.96 13.88
N ASP A 45 -4.21 6.41 14.95
CA ASP A 45 -2.75 6.58 14.95
C ASP A 45 -2.00 5.25 14.76
N LEU A 46 -2.63 4.11 15.09
CA LEU A 46 -2.06 2.79 14.84
C LEU A 46 -1.98 2.42 13.34
N ALA A 47 -2.73 3.11 12.50
CA ALA A 47 -2.69 2.93 11.05
C ALA A 47 -1.60 3.77 10.36
N HIS A 48 -1.00 4.75 11.07
CA HIS A 48 0.04 5.58 10.49
C HIS A 48 1.32 4.81 10.22
N GLU A 49 1.92 5.04 9.06
CA GLU A 49 3.20 4.44 8.70
C GLU A 49 4.33 4.90 9.61
N VAL A 50 5.05 3.95 10.20
CA VAL A 50 6.32 4.18 10.88
C VAL A 50 7.45 3.67 9.99
N PHE A 51 8.15 4.59 9.34
CA PHE A 51 9.15 4.26 8.33
C PHE A 51 10.36 3.56 8.96
N GLY A 52 10.40 2.23 8.85
CA GLY A 52 11.44 1.38 9.43
C GLY A 52 10.95 -0.04 9.72
N PRO A 53 11.76 -0.87 10.37
CA PRO A 53 11.43 -2.28 10.64
C PRO A 53 10.45 -2.42 11.82
N LEU A 54 9.23 -1.90 11.65
CA LEU A 54 8.12 -2.07 12.58
C LEU A 54 7.00 -2.85 11.93
N GLY A 55 6.42 -3.81 12.66
CA GLY A 55 5.21 -4.53 12.28
C GLY A 55 4.15 -4.43 13.35
N LEU A 56 2.89 -4.29 12.95
CA LEU A 56 1.73 -4.35 13.81
C LEU A 56 0.84 -5.53 13.40
N ILE A 57 0.60 -6.46 14.33
CA ILE A 57 -0.36 -7.55 14.18
C ILE A 57 -1.70 -7.05 14.71
N VAL A 58 -2.71 -6.98 13.86
CA VAL A 58 -4.08 -6.66 14.25
C VAL A 58 -4.90 -7.95 14.27
N ALA A 59 -5.34 -8.36 15.46
CA ALA A 59 -6.14 -9.57 15.62
C ALA A 59 -7.63 -9.25 15.54
N ALA A 60 -8.31 -9.82 14.56
CA ALA A 60 -9.75 -9.73 14.38
C ALA A 60 -10.45 -10.97 14.96
N ASP A 61 -11.61 -10.79 15.62
CA ASP A 61 -12.40 -11.87 16.20
C ASP A 61 -13.34 -12.55 15.19
N GLY A 62 -13.28 -12.14 13.92
CA GLY A 62 -14.03 -12.74 12.82
C GLY A 62 -14.08 -11.86 11.58
N ASP A 63 -14.75 -12.36 10.57
CA ASP A 63 -14.80 -11.79 9.21
C ASP A 63 -15.32 -10.36 9.16
N ALA A 64 -16.37 -10.04 9.93
CA ALA A 64 -16.93 -8.70 9.94
C ALA A 64 -15.92 -7.68 10.44
N GLN A 65 -15.21 -8.01 11.52
CA GLN A 65 -14.20 -7.13 12.08
C GLN A 65 -12.98 -7.02 11.17
N MET A 66 -12.59 -8.08 10.45
CA MET A 66 -11.54 -8.02 9.43
C MET A 66 -11.90 -7.08 8.29
N LEU A 67 -13.16 -7.10 7.82
CA LEU A 67 -13.66 -6.16 6.83
C LEU A 67 -13.62 -4.71 7.33
N ASP A 68 -13.95 -4.49 8.60
CA ASP A 68 -13.91 -3.13 9.17
C ASP A 68 -12.47 -2.61 9.30
N VAL A 69 -11.53 -3.46 9.71
CA VAL A 69 -10.09 -3.13 9.69
C VAL A 69 -9.64 -2.79 8.27
N ALA A 70 -9.99 -3.61 7.27
CA ALA A 70 -9.64 -3.34 5.88
C ALA A 70 -10.21 -2.01 5.35
N ARG A 71 -11.43 -1.66 5.76
CA ARG A 71 -12.05 -0.36 5.42
C ARG A 71 -11.38 0.83 6.08
N ALA A 72 -10.87 0.65 7.29
CA ALA A 72 -10.21 1.69 8.06
C ALA A 72 -8.80 2.03 7.55
N LEU A 73 -8.15 1.11 6.84
CA LEU A 73 -6.83 1.37 6.25
C LEU A 73 -6.88 2.52 5.24
N ASP A 74 -5.85 3.34 5.23
CA ASP A 74 -5.58 4.30 4.16
C ASP A 74 -5.08 3.59 2.89
N GLY A 75 -4.76 4.36 1.85
CA GLY A 75 -4.18 3.83 0.61
C GLY A 75 -2.83 3.16 0.85
N GLN A 76 -2.65 1.97 0.29
CA GLN A 76 -1.46 1.13 0.41
C GLN A 76 -0.83 0.86 -0.96
N LEU A 77 0.48 0.60 -1.00
CA LEU A 77 1.13 0.13 -2.22
C LEU A 77 0.68 -1.28 -2.58
N THR A 78 0.63 -2.16 -1.58
CA THR A 78 0.29 -3.58 -1.77
C THR A 78 -0.51 -4.12 -0.61
N VAL A 79 -1.37 -5.08 -0.93
CA VAL A 79 -2.03 -5.97 0.02
C VAL A 79 -1.75 -7.40 -0.38
N THR A 80 -1.48 -8.27 0.58
CA THR A 80 -1.36 -9.71 0.35
C THR A 80 -2.37 -10.45 1.21
N LEU A 81 -3.14 -11.32 0.56
CA LEU A 81 -3.97 -12.31 1.22
C LEU A 81 -3.13 -13.58 1.40
N GLN A 82 -2.83 -13.95 2.64
CA GLN A 82 -2.29 -15.28 2.96
C GLN A 82 -3.48 -16.16 3.29
N MET A 83 -3.83 -17.06 2.39
CA MET A 83 -5.10 -17.79 2.40
C MET A 83 -4.95 -19.20 1.85
N ASP A 84 -5.86 -20.08 2.22
CA ASP A 84 -6.06 -21.36 1.59
C ASP A 84 -7.46 -21.44 0.90
N ASP A 85 -7.81 -22.62 0.37
CA ASP A 85 -9.06 -22.79 -0.39
C ASP A 85 -10.30 -22.50 0.48
N GLY A 86 -10.22 -22.74 1.79
CA GLY A 86 -11.31 -22.49 2.74
C GLY A 86 -11.59 -21.00 2.97
N ASP A 87 -10.66 -20.12 2.64
CA ASP A 87 -10.76 -18.68 2.88
C ASP A 87 -11.36 -17.93 1.67
N THR A 88 -11.68 -18.63 0.58
CA THR A 88 -12.12 -18.01 -0.69
C THR A 88 -13.33 -17.10 -0.52
N ASP A 89 -14.32 -17.50 0.28
CA ASP A 89 -15.53 -16.70 0.50
C ASP A 89 -15.24 -15.39 1.25
N LEU A 90 -14.35 -15.43 2.22
CA LEU A 90 -13.89 -14.24 2.94
C LEU A 90 -13.07 -13.34 2.01
N ALA A 91 -12.14 -13.91 1.26
CA ALA A 91 -11.34 -13.18 0.27
C ALA A 91 -12.23 -12.47 -0.77
N ALA A 92 -13.27 -13.14 -1.29
CA ALA A 92 -14.22 -12.55 -2.22
C ALA A 92 -14.98 -11.34 -1.62
N ARG A 93 -15.30 -11.39 -0.32
CA ARG A 93 -15.92 -10.24 0.37
C ARG A 93 -14.95 -9.10 0.65
N LEU A 94 -13.67 -9.40 0.87
CA LEU A 94 -12.61 -8.43 1.07
C LEU A 94 -12.24 -7.71 -0.25
N MET A 95 -12.26 -8.41 -1.38
CA MET A 95 -11.76 -7.91 -2.66
C MET A 95 -12.30 -6.52 -3.03
N PRO A 96 -13.62 -6.22 -2.99
CA PRO A 96 -14.14 -4.89 -3.33
C PRO A 96 -13.63 -3.76 -2.42
N VAL A 97 -13.20 -4.08 -1.21
CA VAL A 97 -12.57 -3.13 -0.27
C VAL A 97 -11.10 -2.94 -0.64
N LEU A 98 -10.38 -4.04 -0.87
CA LEU A 98 -8.94 -4.03 -1.13
C LEU A 98 -8.58 -3.34 -2.44
N GLU A 99 -9.40 -3.51 -3.49
CA GLU A 99 -9.25 -2.82 -4.77
C GLU A 99 -9.24 -1.28 -4.64
N ARG A 100 -9.92 -0.75 -3.61
CA ARG A 100 -9.95 0.69 -3.31
C ARG A 100 -8.82 1.13 -2.38
N LYS A 101 -8.12 0.18 -1.78
CA LYS A 101 -7.08 0.44 -0.78
C LYS A 101 -5.66 0.19 -1.27
N ALA A 102 -5.48 -0.63 -2.31
CA ALA A 102 -4.13 -1.00 -2.76
C ALA A 102 -3.98 -0.89 -4.27
N GLY A 103 -2.77 -0.54 -4.69
CA GLY A 103 -2.41 -0.52 -6.10
C GLY A 103 -2.09 -1.92 -6.64
N ARG A 104 -1.72 -2.85 -5.77
CA ARG A 104 -1.41 -4.24 -6.12
C ARG A 104 -1.93 -5.18 -5.04
N ILE A 105 -2.64 -6.23 -5.46
CA ILE A 105 -3.18 -7.26 -4.58
C ILE A 105 -2.53 -8.59 -4.97
N LEU A 106 -2.04 -9.32 -3.97
CA LEU A 106 -1.40 -10.62 -4.14
C LEU A 106 -2.12 -11.69 -3.30
N ALA A 107 -2.00 -12.94 -3.72
CA ALA A 107 -2.35 -14.10 -2.92
C ALA A 107 -1.12 -14.97 -2.68
N ASN A 108 -0.91 -15.39 -1.43
CA ASN A 108 0.11 -16.34 -1.00
C ASN A 108 1.55 -15.98 -1.46
N GLY A 109 1.85 -14.69 -1.55
CA GLY A 109 3.15 -14.18 -1.97
C GLY A 109 3.63 -13.02 -1.09
N TRP A 110 4.93 -12.75 -1.14
CA TRP A 110 5.52 -11.56 -0.52
C TRP A 110 5.61 -10.43 -1.55
N PRO A 111 5.28 -9.19 -1.19
CA PRO A 111 5.23 -8.07 -2.14
C PRO A 111 6.62 -7.50 -2.48
N THR A 112 7.65 -8.33 -2.51
CA THR A 112 9.06 -7.92 -2.65
C THR A 112 9.50 -7.74 -4.09
N GLY A 113 8.77 -8.30 -5.06
CA GLY A 113 9.12 -8.27 -6.47
C GLY A 113 8.15 -7.43 -7.30
N VAL A 114 8.66 -6.89 -8.39
CA VAL A 114 7.89 -6.28 -9.47
C VAL A 114 8.38 -6.83 -10.81
N GLU A 115 7.48 -6.93 -11.78
CA GLU A 115 7.79 -7.45 -13.11
C GLU A 115 7.68 -6.33 -14.15
N VAL A 116 8.35 -6.52 -15.29
CA VAL A 116 8.21 -5.64 -16.45
C VAL A 116 7.03 -6.15 -17.28
N SER A 117 5.85 -5.66 -16.98
CA SER A 117 4.62 -6.00 -17.69
C SER A 117 3.69 -4.79 -17.73
N ASP A 118 2.71 -4.81 -18.65
CA ASP A 118 1.72 -3.74 -18.80
C ASP A 118 0.75 -3.68 -17.60
N ALA A 119 0.53 -4.81 -16.93
CA ALA A 119 -0.35 -4.90 -15.78
C ALA A 119 0.32 -4.49 -14.45
N MET A 120 1.66 -4.32 -14.45
CA MET A 120 2.38 -4.03 -13.21
C MET A 120 2.09 -2.61 -12.70
N VAL A 121 1.72 -2.53 -11.44
CA VAL A 121 1.52 -1.28 -10.71
C VAL A 121 2.44 -1.23 -9.49
N HIS A 122 3.23 -0.17 -9.40
CA HIS A 122 3.93 0.23 -8.18
C HIS A 122 3.51 1.66 -7.84
N GLY A 123 2.43 1.74 -7.15
CA GLY A 123 1.70 2.93 -6.75
C GLY A 123 0.47 2.49 -5.97
N GLY A 124 -0.46 3.38 -5.74
CA GLY A 124 -1.70 3.07 -5.04
C GLY A 124 -2.51 4.32 -4.74
N PRO A 125 -3.67 4.19 -4.12
CA PRO A 125 -4.45 5.33 -3.67
C PRO A 125 -3.68 6.17 -2.67
N TYR A 126 -4.00 7.45 -2.56
CA TYR A 126 -3.41 8.31 -1.54
C TYR A 126 -3.65 7.73 -0.12
N PRO A 127 -2.66 7.74 0.80
CA PRO A 127 -1.34 8.39 0.69
C PRO A 127 -0.23 7.55 0.06
N ALA A 128 -0.49 6.32 -0.40
CA ALA A 128 0.54 5.45 -0.98
C ALA A 128 1.24 6.08 -2.19
N SER A 129 0.51 6.86 -3.01
CA SER A 129 1.12 7.70 -4.03
C SER A 129 0.31 8.99 -4.24
N THR A 130 0.97 10.05 -4.71
CA THR A 130 0.33 11.33 -5.05
C THR A 130 -0.27 11.33 -6.45
N ASN A 131 0.11 10.36 -7.30
CA ASN A 131 -0.44 10.17 -8.63
C ASN A 131 -0.77 8.69 -8.85
N PHE A 132 -2.00 8.32 -8.55
CA PHE A 132 -2.50 6.95 -8.70
C PHE A 132 -2.62 6.49 -10.17
N GLY A 133 -2.64 7.42 -11.14
CA GLY A 133 -2.68 7.12 -12.57
C GLY A 133 -1.32 6.81 -13.18
N ALA A 134 -0.23 6.87 -12.40
CA ALA A 134 1.13 6.64 -12.89
C ALA A 134 1.87 5.61 -12.02
N THR A 135 2.19 4.48 -12.62
CA THR A 135 3.10 3.50 -12.00
C THR A 135 4.55 3.97 -12.07
N SER A 136 5.40 3.54 -11.12
CA SER A 136 6.85 3.80 -11.14
C SER A 136 7.67 2.68 -11.80
N VAL A 137 7.05 1.56 -12.12
CA VAL A 137 7.66 0.37 -12.74
C VAL A 137 6.73 -0.25 -13.77
N GLY A 138 7.23 -1.21 -14.53
CA GLY A 138 6.51 -1.84 -15.64
C GLY A 138 6.59 -1.01 -16.92
N THR A 139 6.05 -1.52 -18.01
CA THR A 139 6.14 -0.89 -19.33
C THR A 139 5.41 0.45 -19.39
N LEU A 140 4.32 0.60 -18.61
CA LEU A 140 3.54 1.84 -18.56
C LEU A 140 4.20 2.95 -17.74
N ALA A 141 5.32 2.70 -17.08
CA ALA A 141 6.05 3.72 -16.31
C ALA A 141 6.47 4.92 -17.16
N ILE A 142 6.69 4.73 -18.45
CA ILE A 142 7.01 5.80 -19.41
C ILE A 142 5.95 6.91 -19.43
N ARG A 143 4.68 6.61 -19.13
CA ARG A 143 3.58 7.58 -19.11
C ARG A 143 3.82 8.74 -18.14
N ARG A 144 4.63 8.56 -17.12
CA ARG A 144 5.02 9.61 -16.17
C ARG A 144 5.83 10.74 -16.83
N TRP A 145 6.48 10.44 -17.94
CA TRP A 145 7.37 11.35 -18.68
C TRP A 145 6.67 11.94 -19.90
N LEU A 146 5.45 11.50 -20.19
CA LEU A 146 4.67 11.94 -21.33
C LEU A 146 3.54 12.86 -20.87
N ARG A 147 3.21 13.83 -21.72
CA ARG A 147 2.01 14.64 -21.60
C ARG A 147 1.29 14.70 -22.94
N PRO A 148 -0.04 14.73 -22.96
CA PRO A 148 -0.75 14.96 -24.22
C PRO A 148 -0.52 16.37 -24.74
N VAL A 149 -0.50 16.51 -26.06
CA VAL A 149 -0.56 17.79 -26.78
C VAL A 149 -1.72 17.70 -27.76
N CYS A 150 -2.61 18.67 -27.71
CA CYS A 150 -3.71 18.77 -28.63
C CYS A 150 -3.35 19.75 -29.76
N PHE A 151 -3.55 19.35 -31.01
CA PHE A 151 -3.46 20.19 -32.19
C PHE A 151 -4.87 20.47 -32.68
N GLN A 152 -5.25 21.73 -32.80
CA GLN A 152 -6.59 22.13 -33.22
C GLN A 152 -6.50 23.12 -34.39
N ASN A 153 -7.17 22.82 -35.49
CA ASN A 153 -7.25 23.66 -36.69
C ASN A 153 -5.90 24.01 -37.29
N LEU A 154 -4.90 23.13 -37.11
CA LEU A 154 -3.58 23.32 -37.73
C LEU A 154 -3.60 22.76 -39.16
N PRO A 155 -2.99 23.46 -40.14
CA PRO A 155 -2.70 22.89 -41.44
C PRO A 155 -1.82 21.64 -41.30
N ASP A 156 -2.01 20.61 -42.13
CA ASP A 156 -1.23 19.38 -42.15
C ASP A 156 0.27 19.61 -42.18
N ALA A 157 0.72 20.62 -42.94
CA ALA A 157 2.14 20.98 -43.02
C ALA A 157 2.79 21.32 -41.65
N LEU A 158 2.01 21.68 -40.65
CA LEU A 158 2.47 22.05 -39.32
C LEU A 158 2.29 20.91 -38.31
N LEU A 159 1.64 19.84 -38.69
CA LEU A 159 1.51 18.65 -37.84
C LEU A 159 2.80 17.85 -37.80
N PRO A 160 3.10 17.14 -36.71
CA PRO A 160 4.11 16.10 -36.69
C PRO A 160 3.89 15.11 -37.84
N HIS A 161 4.96 14.52 -38.36
CA HIS A 161 4.91 13.63 -39.54
C HIS A 161 3.89 12.47 -39.32
N ASP A 162 3.87 11.91 -38.12
CA ASP A 162 3.03 10.73 -37.77
C ASP A 162 1.52 11.06 -37.62
N LEU A 163 1.16 12.33 -37.69
CA LEU A 163 -0.23 12.82 -37.61
C LEU A 163 -0.71 13.48 -38.91
N ARG A 164 0.04 13.36 -40.00
CA ARG A 164 -0.33 13.82 -41.35
C ARG A 164 -1.02 12.71 -42.10
N ASP A 165 -2.06 13.04 -42.87
CA ASP A 165 -2.71 12.12 -43.81
C ASP A 165 -1.80 11.75 -44.99
#